data_ffe8a3f8e278847645db5456b467d455
#
_entry.id   ffe8a3f8e278847645db5456b467d455
#
_cell.length_a   1.000
_cell.length_b   1.000
_cell.length_c   1.000
_cell.angle_alpha   90.00
_cell.angle_beta   90.00
_cell.angle_gamma   90.00
#
_symmetry.space_group_name_H-M   'P 1'
#
loop_
_entity.id
_entity.type
_entity.pdbx_description
1 polymer ?
#
loop_
_entity_poly.entity_id
_entity_poly.type
_entity_poly.pdbx_seq_one_letter_code
_entity_poly.pdbx_strand_id
1 'polypeptide(L)'
;LLPALMAGNSVILKPSEHTPLVADLFVRALQHHLPEHLIQIAHGHGDVGQALVKSDINMIAFTGSMATGRSIMADAAEGVKRLVMELGGNDPLIVMKDANLSAAARFAVASSFENAGQMCTSTERVYVDRTVAEEFKRQVVAAASAYQVGPWDQQGVNIGPIANTTQHQLVLGHLKDAETKGARFLLGKADYPAPFIQPTVVDGITPDML
;
A
#
# COMPACT_ATOMS: atom_id res chain seq x y z
N LEU A 1 12.34 -12.78 -1.35
CA LEU A 1 13.34 -13.18 -2.31
C LEU A 1 14.66 -13.60 -1.65
N LEU A 2 15.43 -12.68 -1.02
CA LEU A 2 16.75 -12.98 -0.46
C LEU A 2 16.73 -14.11 0.60
N PRO A 3 15.80 -14.16 1.57
CA PRO A 3 15.73 -15.25 2.52
C PRO A 3 15.54 -16.63 1.87
N ALA A 4 14.77 -16.71 0.77
CA ALA A 4 14.56 -17.96 0.05
C ALA A 4 15.87 -18.44 -0.61
N LEU A 5 16.61 -17.55 -1.27
CA LEU A 5 17.92 -17.85 -1.86
C LEU A 5 18.94 -18.25 -0.78
N MET A 6 19.00 -17.54 0.33
CA MET A 6 19.89 -17.86 1.45
C MET A 6 19.57 -19.22 2.09
N ALA A 7 18.33 -19.65 2.04
CA ALA A 7 17.89 -20.97 2.50
C ALA A 7 18.11 -22.09 1.44
N GLY A 8 18.78 -21.80 0.33
CA GLY A 8 19.10 -22.78 -0.71
C GLY A 8 17.98 -23.09 -1.71
N ASN A 9 16.96 -22.23 -1.80
CA ASN A 9 15.88 -22.42 -2.77
C ASN A 9 16.18 -21.68 -4.09
N SER A 10 15.69 -22.22 -5.20
CA SER A 10 15.52 -21.45 -6.44
C SER A 10 14.29 -20.59 -6.36
N VAL A 11 14.28 -19.47 -7.08
CA VAL A 11 13.18 -18.49 -7.02
C VAL A 11 12.78 -18.03 -8.42
N ILE A 12 11.47 -18.01 -8.69
CA ILE A 12 10.88 -17.30 -9.81
C ILE A 12 10.19 -16.07 -9.27
N LEU A 13 10.62 -14.89 -9.69
CA LEU A 13 9.99 -13.62 -9.32
C LEU A 13 9.02 -13.19 -10.43
N LYS A 14 7.74 -13.02 -10.09
CA LYS A 14 6.78 -12.32 -10.93
C LYS A 14 6.51 -10.94 -10.32
N PRO A 15 7.04 -9.87 -10.87
CA PRO A 15 6.75 -8.52 -10.38
C PRO A 15 5.33 -8.10 -10.71
N SER A 16 4.88 -6.99 -10.10
CA SER A 16 3.69 -6.29 -10.56
C SER A 16 3.87 -5.82 -12.01
N GLU A 17 2.85 -5.99 -12.82
CA GLU A 17 2.79 -5.48 -14.19
C GLU A 17 2.84 -3.94 -14.26
N HIS A 18 2.54 -3.25 -13.17
CA HIS A 18 2.58 -1.79 -13.10
C HIS A 18 3.98 -1.25 -12.81
N THR A 19 4.86 -2.05 -12.18
CA THR A 19 6.20 -1.61 -11.77
C THR A 19 7.28 -2.68 -12.03
N PRO A 20 7.41 -3.21 -13.26
CA PRO A 20 8.29 -4.36 -13.51
C PRO A 20 9.77 -4.02 -13.58
N LEU A 21 10.14 -2.79 -13.99
CA LEU A 21 11.50 -2.45 -14.38
C LEU A 21 12.53 -2.53 -13.25
N VAL A 22 12.16 -2.09 -12.05
CA VAL A 22 13.06 -2.16 -10.87
C VAL A 22 13.34 -3.61 -10.50
N ALA A 23 12.31 -4.46 -10.53
CA ALA A 23 12.45 -5.89 -10.27
C ALA A 23 13.31 -6.58 -11.33
N ASP A 24 13.14 -6.24 -12.59
CA ASP A 24 13.96 -6.76 -13.71
C ASP A 24 15.43 -6.41 -13.53
N LEU A 25 15.72 -5.13 -13.27
CA LEU A 25 17.10 -4.67 -13.02
C LEU A 25 17.73 -5.39 -11.82
N PHE A 26 16.97 -5.53 -10.74
CA PHE A 26 17.45 -6.22 -9.53
C PHE A 26 17.75 -7.70 -9.77
N VAL A 27 16.86 -8.43 -10.48
CA VAL A 27 17.08 -9.84 -10.81
C VAL A 27 18.29 -10.00 -11.72
N ARG A 28 18.43 -9.18 -12.76
CA ARG A 28 19.59 -9.21 -13.66
C ARG A 28 20.90 -8.97 -12.92
N ALA A 29 20.92 -7.99 -12.00
CA ALA A 29 22.10 -7.74 -11.17
C ALA A 29 22.49 -8.95 -10.33
N LEU A 30 21.52 -9.66 -9.73
CA LEU A 30 21.77 -10.87 -8.96
C LEU A 30 22.24 -12.05 -9.84
N GLN A 31 21.68 -12.20 -11.03
CA GLN A 31 22.05 -13.30 -11.94
C GLN A 31 23.54 -13.31 -12.33
N HIS A 32 24.19 -12.15 -12.33
CA HIS A 32 25.65 -12.08 -12.57
C HIS A 32 26.51 -12.69 -11.46
N HIS A 33 25.93 -12.89 -10.29
CA HIS A 33 26.66 -13.35 -9.09
C HIS A 33 26.18 -14.71 -8.55
N LEU A 34 25.13 -15.26 -9.15
CA LEU A 34 24.49 -16.51 -8.71
C LEU A 34 24.62 -17.59 -9.76
N PRO A 35 24.55 -18.88 -9.36
CA PRO A 35 24.44 -19.97 -10.32
C PRO A 35 23.30 -19.79 -11.31
N GLU A 36 23.48 -20.29 -12.52
CA GLU A 36 22.49 -20.24 -13.57
C GLU A 36 21.16 -20.84 -13.11
N HIS A 37 20.06 -20.21 -13.47
CA HIS A 37 18.68 -20.61 -13.14
C HIS A 37 18.29 -20.56 -11.66
N LEU A 38 19.15 -20.14 -10.76
CA LEU A 38 18.80 -20.04 -9.34
C LEU A 38 17.76 -18.95 -9.06
N ILE A 39 17.85 -17.84 -9.80
CA ILE A 39 16.82 -16.79 -9.82
C ILE A 39 16.37 -16.50 -11.23
N GLN A 40 15.07 -16.48 -11.43
CA GLN A 40 14.44 -16.19 -12.70
C GLN A 40 13.36 -15.13 -12.54
N ILE A 41 13.00 -14.45 -13.64
CA ILE A 41 11.91 -13.47 -13.65
C ILE A 41 10.90 -13.83 -14.70
N ALA A 42 9.60 -13.74 -14.35
CA ALA A 42 8.49 -13.95 -15.27
C ALA A 42 7.63 -12.67 -15.32
N HIS A 43 7.69 -11.95 -16.42
CA HIS A 43 6.84 -10.80 -16.66
C HIS A 43 5.47 -11.22 -17.16
N GLY A 44 4.44 -10.47 -16.78
CA GLY A 44 3.07 -10.67 -17.26
C GLY A 44 2.02 -10.25 -16.24
N HIS A 45 0.78 -10.37 -16.62
CA HIS A 45 -0.39 -10.05 -15.82
C HIS A 45 -0.83 -11.20 -14.91
N GLY A 46 -2.08 -11.20 -14.48
CA GLY A 46 -2.64 -12.23 -13.60
C GLY A 46 -2.65 -13.64 -14.19
N ASP A 47 -2.75 -13.77 -15.50
CA ASP A 47 -2.69 -15.05 -16.23
C ASP A 47 -1.33 -15.76 -16.04
N VAL A 48 -0.23 -15.01 -16.14
CA VAL A 48 1.12 -15.55 -15.85
C VAL A 48 1.24 -15.92 -14.38
N GLY A 49 0.71 -15.09 -13.46
CA GLY A 49 0.64 -15.43 -12.05
C GLY A 49 -0.12 -16.74 -11.79
N GLN A 50 -1.27 -16.91 -12.40
CA GLN A 50 -2.07 -18.13 -12.27
C GLN A 50 -1.35 -19.36 -12.86
N ALA A 51 -0.68 -19.20 -13.99
CA ALA A 51 0.11 -20.29 -14.57
C ALA A 51 1.24 -20.73 -13.62
N LEU A 52 1.93 -19.79 -12.98
CA LEU A 52 2.93 -20.10 -11.96
C LEU A 52 2.32 -20.81 -10.76
N VAL A 53 1.17 -20.36 -10.24
CA VAL A 53 0.49 -21.02 -9.12
C VAL A 53 0.16 -22.48 -9.45
N LYS A 54 -0.23 -22.78 -10.68
CA LYS A 54 -0.58 -24.15 -11.16
C LYS A 54 0.63 -24.99 -11.54
N SER A 55 1.81 -24.40 -11.73
CA SER A 55 3.04 -25.12 -12.08
C SER A 55 3.59 -25.93 -10.89
N ASP A 56 4.63 -26.74 -11.12
CA ASP A 56 5.28 -27.58 -10.11
C ASP A 56 6.23 -26.78 -9.21
N ILE A 57 5.68 -25.76 -8.51
CA ILE A 57 6.38 -25.00 -7.47
C ILE A 57 5.94 -25.47 -6.09
N ASN A 58 6.86 -25.42 -5.11
CA ASN A 58 6.61 -25.94 -3.77
C ASN A 58 6.03 -24.89 -2.81
N MET A 59 6.32 -23.60 -3.07
CA MET A 59 5.94 -22.51 -2.17
C MET A 59 5.64 -21.25 -2.98
N ILE A 60 4.64 -20.49 -2.52
CA ILE A 60 4.25 -19.20 -3.07
C ILE A 60 4.35 -18.17 -1.96
N ALA A 61 5.12 -17.11 -2.19
CA ALA A 61 5.10 -15.89 -1.39
C ALA A 61 4.40 -14.79 -2.22
N PHE A 62 3.27 -14.32 -1.75
CA PHE A 62 2.43 -13.36 -2.47
C PHE A 62 2.18 -12.11 -1.63
N THR A 63 2.35 -10.95 -2.25
CA THR A 63 1.94 -9.66 -1.70
C THR A 63 0.94 -9.03 -2.67
N GLY A 64 -0.24 -8.66 -2.17
CA GLY A 64 -1.26 -8.04 -3.01
C GLY A 64 -2.66 -8.03 -2.39
N SER A 65 -3.70 -8.00 -3.23
CA SER A 65 -5.08 -7.89 -2.75
C SER A 65 -5.59 -9.17 -2.08
N MET A 66 -6.50 -9.02 -1.12
CA MET A 66 -7.18 -10.16 -0.48
C MET A 66 -7.93 -11.03 -1.50
N ALA A 67 -8.55 -10.44 -2.53
CA ALA A 67 -9.27 -11.19 -3.56
C ALA A 67 -8.31 -12.12 -4.34
N THR A 68 -7.16 -11.60 -4.78
CA THR A 68 -6.13 -12.40 -5.45
C THR A 68 -5.53 -13.44 -4.51
N GLY A 69 -5.29 -13.10 -3.24
CA GLY A 69 -4.79 -14.05 -2.24
C GLY A 69 -5.72 -15.25 -2.06
N ARG A 70 -7.03 -15.02 -1.96
CA ARG A 70 -8.04 -16.10 -1.89
C ARG A 70 -8.02 -17.02 -3.12
N SER A 71 -7.88 -16.44 -4.31
CA SER A 71 -7.77 -17.23 -5.55
C SER A 71 -6.50 -18.09 -5.56
N ILE A 72 -5.36 -17.52 -5.17
CA ILE A 72 -4.10 -18.25 -5.04
C ILE A 72 -4.22 -19.39 -4.02
N MET A 73 -4.83 -19.15 -2.87
CA MET A 73 -5.04 -20.18 -1.85
C MET A 73 -5.88 -21.36 -2.38
N ALA A 74 -6.94 -21.06 -3.13
CA ALA A 74 -7.80 -22.08 -3.72
C ALA A 74 -7.02 -22.93 -4.75
N ASP A 75 -6.31 -22.29 -5.68
CA ASP A 75 -5.52 -22.99 -6.71
C ASP A 75 -4.33 -23.77 -6.12
N ALA A 76 -3.69 -23.24 -5.07
CA ALA A 76 -2.55 -23.87 -4.41
C ALA A 76 -2.91 -25.11 -3.59
N ALA A 77 -4.16 -25.21 -3.15
CA ALA A 77 -4.65 -26.34 -2.34
C ALA A 77 -4.56 -27.69 -3.08
N GLU A 78 -4.78 -27.72 -4.39
CA GLU A 78 -4.68 -28.94 -5.20
C GLU A 78 -3.28 -29.58 -5.11
N GLY A 79 -2.23 -28.75 -5.10
CA GLY A 79 -0.84 -29.20 -4.98
C GLY A 79 -0.29 -29.20 -3.55
N VAL A 80 -1.10 -28.93 -2.53
CA VAL A 80 -0.69 -28.79 -1.12
C VAL A 80 0.52 -27.85 -0.97
N LYS A 81 0.55 -26.74 -1.72
CA LYS A 81 1.68 -25.80 -1.76
C LYS A 81 1.75 -24.97 -0.50
N ARG A 82 2.96 -24.67 -0.03
CA ARG A 82 3.16 -23.73 1.08
C ARG A 82 2.86 -22.30 0.63
N LEU A 83 2.21 -21.52 1.52
CA LEU A 83 1.83 -20.15 1.22
C LEU A 83 2.36 -19.20 2.29
N VAL A 84 2.89 -18.07 1.84
CA VAL A 84 3.10 -16.85 2.63
C VAL A 84 2.28 -15.76 1.97
N MET A 85 1.29 -15.23 2.69
CA MET A 85 0.33 -14.26 2.19
C MET A 85 0.48 -12.94 2.94
N GLU A 86 0.99 -11.93 2.23
CA GLU A 86 1.04 -10.54 2.68
C GLU A 86 -0.03 -9.75 1.92
N LEU A 87 -1.08 -9.39 2.63
CA LEU A 87 -2.28 -8.80 2.03
C LEU A 87 -2.46 -7.35 2.47
N GLY A 88 -3.51 -6.70 1.99
CA GLY A 88 -3.82 -5.33 2.40
C GLY A 88 -4.32 -5.25 3.84
N GLY A 89 -4.24 -4.05 4.40
CA GLY A 89 -4.69 -3.72 5.73
C GLY A 89 -5.66 -2.53 5.73
N ASN A 90 -6.01 -2.10 6.93
CA ASN A 90 -6.68 -0.84 7.25
C ASN A 90 -6.23 -0.48 8.68
N ASP A 91 -5.00 -0.03 8.80
CA ASP A 91 -4.25 -0.01 10.04
C ASP A 91 -4.73 1.08 11.00
N PRO A 92 -5.01 0.73 12.29
CA PRO A 92 -5.44 1.71 13.28
C PRO A 92 -4.25 2.35 13.99
N LEU A 93 -4.32 3.66 14.22
CA LEU A 93 -3.54 4.39 15.20
C LEU A 93 -4.44 4.77 16.38
N ILE A 94 -4.01 4.48 17.61
CA ILE A 94 -4.75 4.83 18.83
C ILE A 94 -3.98 5.91 19.58
N VAL A 95 -4.64 7.06 19.80
CA VAL A 95 -4.08 8.22 20.50
C VAL A 95 -4.79 8.39 21.84
N MET A 96 -4.10 8.06 22.92
CA MET A 96 -4.61 8.15 24.29
C MET A 96 -4.49 9.59 24.81
N LYS A 97 -5.25 9.90 25.87
CA LYS A 97 -5.29 11.26 26.48
C LYS A 97 -3.95 11.79 26.98
N ASP A 98 -3.04 10.90 27.35
CA ASP A 98 -1.69 11.20 27.86
C ASP A 98 -0.59 11.11 26.79
N ALA A 99 -0.97 10.91 25.52
CA ALA A 99 -0.03 10.85 24.42
C ALA A 99 0.65 12.22 24.17
N ASN A 100 1.88 12.18 23.65
CA ASN A 100 2.50 13.38 23.09
C ASN A 100 1.82 13.69 21.74
N LEU A 101 0.83 14.60 21.76
CA LEU A 101 0.00 14.91 20.61
C LEU A 101 0.79 15.38 19.39
N SER A 102 1.86 16.16 19.61
CA SER A 102 2.70 16.67 18.52
C SER A 102 3.48 15.53 17.83
N ALA A 103 4.04 14.61 18.60
CA ALA A 103 4.69 13.43 18.03
C ALA A 103 3.68 12.50 17.35
N ALA A 104 2.53 12.26 17.98
CA ALA A 104 1.47 11.41 17.42
C ALA A 104 0.90 11.98 16.10
N ALA A 105 0.68 13.29 16.01
CA ALA A 105 0.19 13.93 14.80
C ALA A 105 1.21 13.85 13.63
N ARG A 106 2.49 14.10 13.91
CA ARG A 106 3.54 13.93 12.90
C ARG A 106 3.65 12.47 12.42
N PHE A 107 3.58 11.52 13.36
CA PHE A 107 3.60 10.10 13.02
C PHE A 107 2.37 9.72 12.18
N ALA A 108 1.17 10.12 12.58
CA ALA A 108 -0.06 9.86 11.83
C ALA A 108 0.08 10.32 10.37
N VAL A 109 0.53 11.57 10.17
CA VAL A 109 0.69 12.13 8.82
C VAL A 109 1.79 11.42 8.03
N ALA A 110 2.95 11.18 8.63
CA ALA A 110 4.05 10.51 7.95
C ALA A 110 3.66 9.08 7.51
N SER A 111 3.07 8.29 8.42
CA SER A 111 2.67 6.91 8.12
C SER A 111 1.46 6.81 7.20
N SER A 112 0.55 7.81 7.19
CA SER A 112 -0.60 7.83 6.28
C SER A 112 -0.23 8.24 4.85
N PHE A 113 0.78 9.11 4.68
CA PHE A 113 1.12 9.68 3.37
C PHE A 113 2.39 9.10 2.76
N GLU A 114 3.09 8.20 3.46
CA GLU A 114 4.20 7.46 2.88
C GLU A 114 3.78 6.76 1.59
N ASN A 115 4.56 6.96 0.52
CA ASN A 115 4.23 6.43 -0.81
C ASN A 115 2.80 6.78 -1.30
N ALA A 116 2.29 7.95 -0.95
CA ALA A 116 0.92 8.40 -1.22
C ALA A 116 -0.17 7.50 -0.58
N GLY A 117 0.11 6.90 0.59
CA GLY A 117 -0.80 5.98 1.28
C GLY A 117 -0.90 4.57 0.67
N GLN A 118 -0.04 4.25 -0.30
CA GLN A 118 -0.07 2.98 -1.02
C GLN A 118 0.82 1.93 -0.35
N MET A 119 0.76 1.83 0.99
CA MET A 119 1.51 0.88 1.80
C MET A 119 0.54 -0.03 2.55
N CYS A 120 0.87 -1.32 2.68
CA CYS A 120 0.05 -2.27 3.45
C CYS A 120 0.02 -1.96 4.96
N THR A 121 0.97 -1.17 5.46
CA THR A 121 1.12 -0.71 6.85
C THR A 121 0.80 0.77 7.03
N SER A 122 0.13 1.39 6.06
CA SER A 122 -0.29 2.79 6.13
C SER A 122 -1.29 2.99 7.26
N THR A 123 -1.13 4.06 8.04
CA THR A 123 -2.15 4.44 9.04
C THR A 123 -3.37 5.03 8.32
N GLU A 124 -4.46 4.31 8.33
CA GLU A 124 -5.68 4.72 7.61
C GLU A 124 -6.77 5.19 8.55
N ARG A 125 -6.83 4.62 9.77
CA ARG A 125 -7.83 4.95 10.79
C ARG A 125 -7.16 5.45 12.06
N VAL A 126 -7.56 6.63 12.53
CA VAL A 126 -7.02 7.22 13.74
C VAL A 126 -8.11 7.36 14.80
N TYR A 127 -7.96 6.61 15.89
CA TYR A 127 -8.84 6.62 17.04
C TYR A 127 -8.24 7.50 18.14
N VAL A 128 -8.92 8.57 18.50
CA VAL A 128 -8.39 9.58 19.41
C VAL A 128 -9.29 9.70 20.64
N ASP A 129 -8.68 9.74 21.83
CA ASP A 129 -9.42 10.05 23.06
C ASP A 129 -10.16 11.39 22.90
N ARG A 130 -11.45 11.39 23.26
CA ARG A 130 -12.34 12.55 23.04
C ARG A 130 -11.81 13.83 23.67
N THR A 131 -11.13 13.74 24.79
CA THR A 131 -10.64 14.91 25.54
C THR A 131 -9.52 15.66 24.84
N VAL A 132 -8.80 15.00 23.92
CA VAL A 132 -7.66 15.58 23.18
C VAL A 132 -7.91 15.65 21.67
N ALA A 133 -9.08 15.20 21.19
CA ALA A 133 -9.37 15.04 19.78
C ALA A 133 -9.28 16.35 18.98
N GLU A 134 -9.82 17.46 19.49
CA GLU A 134 -9.81 18.74 18.77
C GLU A 134 -8.39 19.30 18.62
N GLU A 135 -7.57 19.18 19.67
CA GLU A 135 -6.17 19.60 19.62
C GLU A 135 -5.38 18.72 18.63
N PHE A 136 -5.56 17.41 18.71
CA PHE A 136 -4.91 16.46 17.82
C PHE A 136 -5.27 16.73 16.35
N LYS A 137 -6.55 16.93 16.02
CA LYS A 137 -7.01 17.26 14.67
C LYS A 137 -6.34 18.52 14.12
N ARG A 138 -6.22 19.57 14.91
CA ARG A 138 -5.52 20.81 14.51
C ARG A 138 -4.05 20.52 14.15
N GLN A 139 -3.36 19.72 14.96
CA GLN A 139 -1.96 19.38 14.73
C GLN A 139 -1.78 18.46 13.50
N VAL A 140 -2.68 17.51 13.27
CA VAL A 140 -2.68 16.67 12.06
C VAL A 140 -2.87 17.54 10.81
N VAL A 141 -3.86 18.42 10.79
CA VAL A 141 -4.11 19.32 9.65
C VAL A 141 -2.89 20.21 9.39
N ALA A 142 -2.28 20.77 10.42
CA ALA A 142 -1.08 21.61 10.28
C ALA A 142 0.10 20.80 9.70
N ALA A 143 0.33 19.59 10.21
CA ALA A 143 1.39 18.72 9.70
C ALA A 143 1.14 18.26 8.26
N ALA A 144 -0.10 17.87 7.93
CA ALA A 144 -0.50 17.42 6.60
C ALA A 144 -0.41 18.54 5.55
N SER A 145 -0.75 19.77 5.94
CA SER A 145 -0.68 20.94 5.03
C SER A 145 0.74 21.30 4.59
N ALA A 146 1.77 20.79 5.26
CA ALA A 146 3.16 21.01 4.87
C ALA A 146 3.63 20.09 3.74
N TYR A 147 2.87 19.07 3.40
CA TYR A 147 3.23 18.13 2.34
C TYR A 147 2.93 18.69 0.96
N GLN A 148 3.86 18.48 0.04
CA GLN A 148 3.76 18.90 -1.36
C GLN A 148 3.63 17.68 -2.26
N VAL A 149 2.61 17.70 -3.11
CA VAL A 149 2.32 16.62 -4.07
C VAL A 149 2.78 17.05 -5.46
N GLY A 150 3.46 16.16 -6.15
CA GLY A 150 3.95 16.44 -7.51
C GLY A 150 4.82 15.34 -8.07
N PRO A 151 5.43 15.59 -9.26
CA PRO A 151 6.36 14.65 -9.87
C PRO A 151 7.67 14.56 -9.06
N TRP A 152 8.32 13.40 -9.15
CA TRP A 152 9.52 13.04 -8.36
C TRP A 152 10.73 13.96 -8.59
N ASP A 153 10.81 14.61 -9.75
CA ASP A 153 11.91 15.50 -10.18
C ASP A 153 11.69 16.97 -9.78
N GLN A 154 10.56 17.28 -9.17
CA GLN A 154 10.27 18.62 -8.66
C GLN A 154 10.81 18.78 -7.24
N GLN A 155 11.59 19.83 -7.01
CA GLN A 155 12.14 20.12 -5.68
C GLN A 155 11.05 20.41 -4.64
N GLY A 156 11.19 19.81 -3.45
CA GLY A 156 10.27 20.00 -2.33
C GLY A 156 9.05 19.05 -2.31
N VAL A 157 8.86 18.25 -3.35
CA VAL A 157 7.80 17.24 -3.38
C VAL A 157 8.09 16.13 -2.38
N ASN A 158 7.06 15.75 -1.60
CA ASN A 158 7.11 14.66 -0.61
C ASN A 158 6.17 13.52 -0.98
N ILE A 159 5.12 13.78 -1.76
CA ILE A 159 4.12 12.80 -2.15
C ILE A 159 4.09 12.70 -3.67
N GLY A 160 4.33 11.51 -4.17
CA GLY A 160 4.27 11.18 -5.59
C GLY A 160 2.84 10.87 -6.08
N PRO A 161 2.73 10.37 -7.33
CA PRO A 161 1.44 10.01 -7.91
C PRO A 161 0.88 8.69 -7.34
N ILE A 162 -0.41 8.49 -7.54
CA ILE A 162 -1.03 7.18 -7.42
C ILE A 162 -0.56 6.29 -8.57
N ALA A 163 -0.26 5.02 -8.27
CA ALA A 163 0.45 4.10 -9.17
C ALA A 163 -0.26 3.85 -10.51
N ASN A 164 -1.60 3.88 -10.53
CA ASN A 164 -2.38 3.69 -11.75
C ASN A 164 -3.77 4.31 -11.64
N THR A 165 -4.46 4.44 -12.77
CA THR A 165 -5.79 5.07 -12.85
C THR A 165 -6.85 4.30 -12.05
N THR A 166 -6.79 2.98 -12.00
CA THR A 166 -7.76 2.16 -11.24
C THR A 166 -7.68 2.47 -9.75
N GLN A 167 -6.47 2.55 -9.19
CA GLN A 167 -6.28 2.92 -7.78
C GLN A 167 -6.70 4.37 -7.51
N HIS A 168 -6.37 5.28 -8.42
CA HIS A 168 -6.81 6.67 -8.31
C HIS A 168 -8.33 6.77 -8.21
N GLN A 169 -9.07 6.09 -9.11
CA GLN A 169 -10.53 6.07 -9.10
C GLN A 169 -11.10 5.41 -7.84
N LEU A 170 -10.46 4.36 -7.33
CA LEU A 170 -10.86 3.70 -6.09
C LEU A 170 -10.79 4.68 -4.90
N VAL A 171 -9.69 5.40 -4.74
CA VAL A 171 -9.53 6.39 -3.67
C VAL A 171 -10.56 7.51 -3.80
N LEU A 172 -10.79 8.03 -5.02
CA LEU A 172 -11.83 9.03 -5.24
C LEU A 172 -13.23 8.50 -4.89
N GLY A 173 -13.49 7.23 -5.18
CA GLY A 173 -14.74 6.56 -4.80
C GLY A 173 -14.96 6.56 -3.29
N HIS A 174 -13.94 6.22 -2.51
CA HIS A 174 -14.00 6.28 -1.04
C HIS A 174 -14.21 7.69 -0.52
N LEU A 175 -13.48 8.67 -1.03
CA LEU A 175 -13.64 10.08 -0.63
C LEU A 175 -15.06 10.61 -0.96
N LYS A 176 -15.59 10.23 -2.12
CA LYS A 176 -16.94 10.63 -2.54
C LYS A 176 -18.04 9.98 -1.71
N ASP A 177 -17.87 8.70 -1.35
CA ASP A 177 -18.76 7.98 -0.45
C ASP A 177 -18.80 8.67 0.92
N ALA A 178 -17.62 8.95 1.49
CA ALA A 178 -17.48 9.66 2.76
C ALA A 178 -18.18 11.05 2.72
N GLU A 179 -17.95 11.84 1.66
CA GLU A 179 -18.61 13.14 1.46
C GLU A 179 -20.13 12.99 1.42
N THR A 180 -20.63 12.03 0.63
CA THR A 180 -22.06 11.80 0.44
C THR A 180 -22.75 11.36 1.74
N LYS A 181 -22.04 10.62 2.58
CA LYS A 181 -22.53 10.15 3.89
C LYS A 181 -22.29 11.16 5.03
N GLY A 182 -21.81 12.37 4.71
CA GLY A 182 -21.73 13.48 5.65
C GLY A 182 -20.43 13.57 6.45
N ALA A 183 -19.37 12.91 6.03
CA ALA A 183 -18.05 13.10 6.61
C ALA A 183 -17.53 14.53 6.37
N ARG A 184 -16.70 15.03 7.29
CA ARG A 184 -16.16 16.39 7.22
C ARG A 184 -14.72 16.36 6.75
N PHE A 185 -14.42 17.06 5.69
CA PHE A 185 -13.06 17.27 5.21
C PHE A 185 -12.40 18.38 6.02
N LEU A 186 -11.47 18.02 6.89
CA LEU A 186 -10.66 18.97 7.67
C LEU A 186 -9.53 19.54 6.82
N LEU A 187 -9.07 18.79 5.83
CA LEU A 187 -8.11 19.16 4.81
C LEU A 187 -8.45 18.40 3.52
N GLY A 188 -8.20 19.01 2.36
CA GLY A 188 -8.43 18.36 1.09
C GLY A 188 -9.88 18.40 0.63
N LYS A 189 -10.25 17.52 -0.30
CA LYS A 189 -11.57 17.42 -0.92
C LYS A 189 -11.81 16.02 -1.49
N ALA A 190 -13.02 15.80 -2.03
CA ALA A 190 -13.42 14.49 -2.57
C ALA A 190 -13.03 14.24 -4.04
N ASP A 191 -12.44 15.21 -4.73
CA ASP A 191 -12.11 15.08 -6.15
C ASP A 191 -10.76 15.71 -6.50
N TYR A 192 -9.96 14.96 -7.25
CA TYR A 192 -8.62 15.38 -7.70
C TYR A 192 -8.33 14.86 -9.11
N PRO A 193 -7.66 15.65 -9.96
CA PRO A 193 -7.22 15.16 -11.27
C PRO A 193 -6.11 14.13 -11.13
N ALA A 194 -6.19 13.06 -11.93
CA ALA A 194 -5.13 12.05 -11.99
C ALA A 194 -3.80 12.67 -12.46
N PRO A 195 -2.65 12.13 -12.03
CA PRO A 195 -2.49 10.97 -11.15
C PRO A 195 -2.31 11.33 -9.66
N PHE A 196 -2.51 12.58 -9.29
CA PHE A 196 -2.17 13.09 -7.96
C PHE A 196 -3.41 13.25 -7.06
N ILE A 197 -3.24 12.91 -5.78
CA ILE A 197 -4.22 13.18 -4.72
C ILE A 197 -3.52 14.02 -3.66
N GLN A 198 -4.11 15.16 -3.29
CA GLN A 198 -3.57 16.02 -2.25
C GLN A 198 -3.79 15.42 -0.85
N PRO A 199 -2.98 15.79 0.15
CA PRO A 199 -3.22 15.41 1.53
C PRO A 199 -4.66 15.64 1.92
N THR A 200 -5.32 14.59 2.37
CA THR A 200 -6.75 14.64 2.72
C THR A 200 -6.94 14.06 4.11
N VAL A 201 -7.60 14.85 4.97
CA VAL A 201 -7.95 14.47 6.36
C VAL A 201 -9.44 14.58 6.52
N VAL A 202 -10.07 13.47 6.89
CA VAL A 202 -11.53 13.35 7.00
C VAL A 202 -11.91 12.99 8.44
N ASP A 203 -12.97 13.61 8.96
CA ASP A 203 -13.53 13.38 10.29
C ASP A 203 -15.02 13.03 10.20
N GLY A 204 -15.55 12.41 11.25
CA GLY A 204 -16.96 11.98 11.27
C GLY A 204 -17.22 10.70 10.47
N ILE A 205 -16.21 9.85 10.35
CA ILE A 205 -16.31 8.56 9.66
C ILE A 205 -17.20 7.60 10.45
N THR A 206 -18.03 6.87 9.74
CA THR A 206 -18.93 5.83 10.27
C THR A 206 -18.65 4.47 9.62
N PRO A 207 -19.00 3.34 10.29
CA PRO A 207 -18.71 2.00 9.78
C PRO A 207 -19.39 1.60 8.47
N ASP A 208 -20.38 2.37 8.02
CA ASP A 208 -21.09 2.14 6.75
C ASP A 208 -20.46 2.88 5.56
N MET A 209 -19.43 3.68 5.79
CA MET A 209 -18.61 4.29 4.74
C MET A 209 -17.63 3.27 4.13
N LEU A 210 -17.32 3.44 2.84
CA LEU A 210 -16.39 2.58 2.08
C LEU A 210 -14.96 2.68 2.61
#